data_f6bb580387abd2696f7695785d9c8c1d
#
_entry.id   f6bb580387abd2696f7695785d9c8c1d
#
_cell.length_a   1.000
_cell.length_b   1.000
_cell.length_c   1.000
_cell.angle_alpha   90.00
_cell.angle_beta   90.00
_cell.angle_gamma   90.00
#
_symmetry.space_group_name_H-M   'P 1'
#
loop_
_entity.id
_entity.type
_entity.pdbx_description
1 polymer ?
#
loop_
_entity_poly.entity_id
_entity_poly.type
_entity_poly.pdbx_seq_one_letter_code
_entity_poly.pdbx_strand_id
1 'polypeptide(L)'
;MTAAKVGLLAALVIVNIAFVAGWILAAKRHGLRERPTLADIAIGFVTDFLDTLGIGSYAPTTALFKFRGKPADELIPGTLNVGHNADAFLSTVLFVTAVTVDPVLLACMVASAAAGAWLGAGVVSRLPRRAIQLFMGVALLIAASFFAMTNLEVLPAGGTAMGLAGWRFGLAVSVNFVLGALMCVGIGNYAPSMALLALLGMHPIAAYPIMMGSDGILQPVASLGFFKSGRFAHGPSLGLTIGGVVGCVIAFPLVRTVAAHIYWMRWLVIVVVTYAAVSMLRSARHSQPQAAVAVD
;
A
#
# COMPACT_ATOMS: atom_id res chain seq x y z
N MET A 1 -5.14 15.30 -22.29
CA MET A 1 -4.73 13.98 -21.75
C MET A 1 -4.26 13.10 -22.90
N THR A 2 -3.16 12.34 -22.70
CA THR A 2 -2.69 11.37 -23.71
C THR A 2 -3.59 10.13 -23.73
N ALA A 3 -3.66 9.41 -24.87
CA ALA A 3 -4.42 8.17 -24.98
C ALA A 3 -4.04 7.13 -23.90
N ALA A 4 -2.75 7.06 -23.52
CA ALA A 4 -2.26 6.17 -22.48
C ALA A 4 -2.83 6.53 -21.11
N LYS A 5 -2.91 7.82 -20.74
CA LYS A 5 -3.55 8.25 -19.47
C LYS A 5 -5.04 7.92 -19.45
N VAL A 6 -5.74 8.11 -20.57
CA VAL A 6 -7.16 7.74 -20.68
C VAL A 6 -7.34 6.23 -20.51
N GLY A 7 -6.51 5.43 -21.17
CA GLY A 7 -6.53 3.97 -21.06
C GLY A 7 -6.27 3.50 -19.62
N LEU A 8 -5.29 4.09 -18.95
CA LEU A 8 -4.98 3.76 -17.54
C LEU A 8 -6.16 4.11 -16.61
N LEU A 9 -6.75 5.29 -16.75
CA LEU A 9 -7.90 5.71 -15.95
C LEU A 9 -9.14 4.86 -16.22
N ALA A 10 -9.37 4.45 -17.48
CA ALA A 10 -10.44 3.52 -17.81
C ALA A 10 -10.21 2.15 -17.16
N ALA A 11 -8.99 1.60 -17.24
CA ALA A 11 -8.63 0.36 -16.55
C ALA A 11 -8.82 0.46 -15.05
N LEU A 12 -8.39 1.59 -14.45
CA LEU A 12 -8.58 1.89 -13.03
C LEU A 12 -10.07 1.82 -12.63
N VAL A 13 -10.94 2.47 -13.38
CA VAL A 13 -12.40 2.46 -13.13
C VAL A 13 -12.97 1.05 -13.24
N ILE A 14 -12.63 0.31 -14.30
CA ILE A 14 -13.13 -1.06 -14.52
C ILE A 14 -12.71 -1.98 -13.37
N VAL A 15 -11.43 -1.94 -12.99
CA VAL A 15 -10.90 -2.79 -11.92
C VAL A 15 -11.53 -2.44 -10.57
N ASN A 16 -11.77 -1.15 -10.31
CA ASN A 16 -12.43 -0.72 -9.07
C ASN A 16 -13.92 -1.05 -9.03
N ILE A 17 -14.64 -1.02 -10.15
CA ILE A 17 -16.02 -1.54 -10.20
C ILE A 17 -16.02 -3.04 -9.88
N ALA A 18 -15.12 -3.83 -10.46
CA ALA A 18 -14.97 -5.25 -10.17
C ALA A 18 -14.61 -5.50 -8.68
N PHE A 19 -13.75 -4.63 -8.10
CA PHE A 19 -13.41 -4.68 -6.67
C PHE A 19 -14.64 -4.46 -5.79
N VAL A 20 -15.42 -3.42 -6.02
CA VAL A 20 -16.64 -3.14 -5.23
C VAL A 20 -17.63 -4.28 -5.32
N ALA A 21 -17.86 -4.81 -6.52
CA ALA A 21 -18.72 -5.98 -6.72
C ALA A 21 -18.17 -7.21 -5.98
N GLY A 22 -16.87 -7.46 -6.08
CA GLY A 22 -16.18 -8.54 -5.35
C GLY A 22 -16.27 -8.40 -3.84
N TRP A 23 -16.13 -7.19 -3.30
CA TRP A 23 -16.28 -6.92 -1.86
C TRP A 23 -17.70 -7.20 -1.37
N ILE A 24 -18.71 -6.71 -2.11
CA ILE A 24 -20.13 -6.98 -1.77
C ILE A 24 -20.42 -8.48 -1.78
N LEU A 25 -19.94 -9.21 -2.79
CA LEU A 25 -20.10 -10.65 -2.88
C LEU A 25 -19.39 -11.39 -1.75
N ALA A 26 -18.15 -10.98 -1.42
CA ALA A 26 -17.38 -11.54 -0.31
C ALA A 26 -18.08 -11.29 1.04
N ALA A 27 -18.57 -10.07 1.26
CA ALA A 27 -19.33 -9.74 2.48
C ALA A 27 -20.57 -10.62 2.65
N LYS A 28 -21.33 -10.83 1.56
CA LYS A 28 -22.50 -11.74 1.57
C LYS A 28 -22.08 -13.19 1.80
N ARG A 29 -21.06 -13.68 1.09
CA ARG A 29 -20.59 -15.07 1.16
C ARG A 29 -20.07 -15.45 2.54
N HIS A 30 -19.32 -14.56 3.18
CA HIS A 30 -18.70 -14.80 4.49
C HIS A 30 -19.55 -14.27 5.66
N GLY A 31 -20.74 -13.73 5.40
CA GLY A 31 -21.65 -13.19 6.44
C GLY A 31 -21.07 -11.99 7.19
N LEU A 32 -20.19 -11.21 6.55
CA LEU A 32 -19.49 -10.09 7.17
C LEU A 32 -20.46 -8.92 7.37
N ARG A 33 -20.72 -8.56 8.63
CA ARG A 33 -21.67 -7.49 9.01
C ARG A 33 -21.08 -6.50 10.00
N GLU A 34 -19.76 -6.58 10.25
CA GLU A 34 -19.09 -5.67 11.17
C GLU A 34 -19.23 -4.23 10.69
N ARG A 35 -19.58 -3.34 11.61
CA ARG A 35 -19.63 -1.90 11.36
C ARG A 35 -18.26 -1.29 11.69
N PRO A 36 -17.84 -0.24 10.99
CA PRO A 36 -16.63 0.50 11.33
C PRO A 36 -16.81 1.20 12.68
N THR A 37 -15.77 1.23 13.47
CA THR A 37 -15.71 2.07 14.67
C THR A 37 -15.16 3.44 14.33
N LEU A 38 -15.41 4.45 15.19
CA LEU A 38 -14.81 5.79 15.03
C LEU A 38 -13.27 5.71 14.99
N ALA A 39 -12.69 4.78 15.74
CA ALA A 39 -11.25 4.59 15.72
C ALA A 39 -10.73 4.02 14.38
N ASP A 40 -11.48 3.15 13.72
CA ASP A 40 -11.13 2.66 12.38
C ASP A 40 -11.17 3.79 11.35
N ILE A 41 -12.18 4.66 11.45
CA ILE A 41 -12.32 5.84 10.58
C ILE A 41 -11.17 6.84 10.85
N ALA A 42 -10.84 7.09 12.12
CA ALA A 42 -9.75 7.99 12.50
C ALA A 42 -8.39 7.45 12.02
N ILE A 43 -8.17 6.13 12.12
CA ILE A 43 -6.95 5.48 11.58
C ILE A 43 -6.88 5.71 10.08
N GLY A 44 -7.95 5.40 9.33
CA GLY A 44 -7.98 5.63 7.88
C GLY A 44 -7.71 7.09 7.52
N PHE A 45 -8.36 8.03 8.20
CA PHE A 45 -8.12 9.46 7.98
C PHE A 45 -6.65 9.85 8.16
N VAL A 46 -6.05 9.49 9.30
CA VAL A 46 -4.66 9.87 9.60
C VAL A 46 -3.68 9.19 8.65
N THR A 47 -3.86 7.91 8.37
CA THR A 47 -2.89 7.15 7.58
C THR A 47 -2.94 7.48 6.11
N ASP A 48 -4.12 7.73 5.54
CA ASP A 48 -4.26 8.11 4.14
C ASP A 48 -3.98 9.61 3.91
N PHE A 49 -4.19 10.45 4.93
CA PHE A 49 -3.64 11.80 4.95
C PHE A 49 -2.10 11.78 4.84
N LEU A 50 -1.42 10.92 5.63
CA LEU A 50 0.03 10.73 5.58
C LEU A 50 0.47 10.11 4.25
N ASP A 51 -0.31 9.19 3.69
CA ASP A 51 -0.07 8.55 2.40
C ASP A 51 0.01 9.59 1.28
N THR A 52 -1.00 10.43 1.19
CA THR A 52 -1.09 11.49 0.19
C THR A 52 0.09 12.48 0.29
N LEU A 53 0.61 12.72 1.49
CA LEU A 53 1.80 13.55 1.73
C LEU A 53 3.13 12.82 1.43
N GLY A 54 3.11 11.53 1.09
CA GLY A 54 4.31 10.79 0.69
C GLY A 54 4.98 9.99 1.81
N ILE A 55 4.24 9.62 2.87
CA ILE A 55 4.76 8.75 3.94
C ILE A 55 4.31 7.30 3.72
N GLY A 56 3.14 7.09 3.09
CA GLY A 56 2.54 5.77 2.92
C GLY A 56 1.62 5.39 4.08
N SER A 57 0.55 4.66 3.77
CA SER A 57 -0.51 4.29 4.73
C SER A 57 -0.27 2.96 5.44
N TYR A 58 0.34 1.99 4.78
CA TYR A 58 0.37 0.58 5.25
C TYR A 58 1.11 0.39 6.58
N ALA A 59 2.32 0.96 6.69
CA ALA A 59 3.12 0.83 7.89
C ALA A 59 2.50 1.54 9.10
N PRO A 60 2.04 2.79 9.00
CA PRO A 60 1.33 3.47 10.10
C PRO A 60 0.04 2.76 10.49
N THR A 61 -0.78 2.30 9.52
CA THR A 61 -2.03 1.57 9.81
C THR A 61 -1.76 0.28 10.56
N THR A 62 -0.76 -0.50 10.09
CA THR A 62 -0.35 -1.73 10.77
C THR A 62 0.06 -1.44 12.21
N ALA A 63 0.83 -0.38 12.45
CA ALA A 63 1.26 0.02 13.77
C ALA A 63 0.07 0.38 14.68
N LEU A 64 -0.86 1.19 14.19
CA LEU A 64 -2.05 1.59 14.94
C LEU A 64 -2.98 0.41 15.23
N PHE A 65 -3.16 -0.51 14.29
CA PHE A 65 -3.89 -1.75 14.52
C PHE A 65 -3.20 -2.62 15.58
N LYS A 66 -1.90 -2.68 15.56
CA LYS A 66 -1.12 -3.43 16.54
C LYS A 66 -1.26 -2.83 17.94
N PHE A 67 -1.24 -1.51 18.08
CA PHE A 67 -1.51 -0.81 19.34
C PHE A 67 -2.90 -1.11 19.90
N ARG A 68 -3.92 -1.16 19.01
CA ARG A 68 -5.29 -1.49 19.39
C ARG A 68 -5.51 -2.98 19.68
N GLY A 69 -4.63 -3.87 19.24
CA GLY A 69 -4.81 -5.32 19.28
C GLY A 69 -5.93 -5.82 18.37
N LYS A 70 -6.39 -5.01 17.41
CA LYS A 70 -7.44 -5.35 16.43
C LYS A 70 -7.14 -4.69 15.07
N PRO A 71 -7.43 -5.34 13.95
CA PRO A 71 -7.87 -6.74 13.82
C PRO A 71 -6.78 -7.75 14.18
N ALA A 72 -7.10 -9.06 14.16
CA ALA A 72 -6.10 -10.12 14.35
C ALA A 72 -5.01 -10.03 13.28
N ASP A 73 -3.76 -10.36 13.65
CA ASP A 73 -2.57 -10.12 12.82
C ASP A 73 -2.68 -10.74 11.42
N GLU A 74 -3.29 -11.93 11.31
CA GLU A 74 -3.52 -12.64 10.05
C GLU A 74 -4.52 -11.97 9.11
N LEU A 75 -5.35 -11.07 9.63
CA LEU A 75 -6.32 -10.30 8.84
C LEU A 75 -5.76 -8.95 8.37
N ILE A 76 -4.67 -8.47 8.98
CA ILE A 76 -4.12 -7.13 8.69
C ILE A 76 -3.78 -6.99 7.19
N PRO A 77 -3.05 -7.90 6.52
CA PRO A 77 -2.70 -7.72 5.11
C PRO A 77 -3.91 -7.52 4.20
N GLY A 78 -4.95 -8.36 4.37
CA GLY A 78 -6.19 -8.20 3.60
C GLY A 78 -6.94 -6.93 3.94
N THR A 79 -6.98 -6.55 5.23
CA THR A 79 -7.65 -5.33 5.70
C THR A 79 -7.01 -4.07 5.10
N LEU A 80 -5.68 -4.04 4.99
CA LEU A 80 -4.94 -2.94 4.35
C LEU A 80 -5.30 -2.83 2.87
N ASN A 81 -5.19 -3.94 2.12
CA ASN A 81 -5.46 -3.95 0.68
C ASN A 81 -6.91 -3.59 0.34
N VAL A 82 -7.87 -4.02 1.16
CA VAL A 82 -9.28 -3.72 0.96
C VAL A 82 -9.62 -2.30 1.43
N GLY A 83 -9.09 -1.88 2.57
CA GLY A 83 -9.48 -0.63 3.22
C GLY A 83 -8.92 0.62 2.57
N HIS A 84 -7.65 0.60 2.14
CA HIS A 84 -6.99 1.75 1.50
C HIS A 84 -7.26 1.87 -0.01
N ASN A 85 -8.00 0.93 -0.61
CA ASN A 85 -8.25 0.94 -2.05
C ASN A 85 -8.97 2.20 -2.56
N ALA A 86 -9.90 2.76 -1.79
CA ALA A 86 -10.62 3.96 -2.21
C ALA A 86 -9.72 5.21 -2.24
N ASP A 87 -8.81 5.33 -1.27
CA ASP A 87 -7.77 6.35 -1.28
C ASP A 87 -6.82 6.15 -2.46
N ALA A 88 -6.32 4.94 -2.66
CA ALA A 88 -5.44 4.60 -3.78
C ALA A 88 -6.08 4.90 -5.15
N PHE A 89 -7.39 4.65 -5.31
CA PHE A 89 -8.14 5.06 -6.49
C PHE A 89 -8.13 6.58 -6.68
N LEU A 90 -8.48 7.32 -5.63
CA LEU A 90 -8.58 8.77 -5.67
C LEU A 90 -7.21 9.41 -5.91
N SER A 91 -6.18 9.00 -5.18
CA SER A 91 -4.80 9.45 -5.34
C SER A 91 -4.27 9.16 -6.74
N THR A 92 -4.58 7.98 -7.31
CA THR A 92 -4.22 7.67 -8.71
C THR A 92 -4.82 8.69 -9.68
N VAL A 93 -6.12 8.98 -9.58
CA VAL A 93 -6.78 9.96 -10.44
C VAL A 93 -6.12 11.33 -10.31
N LEU A 94 -5.88 11.77 -9.09
CA LEU A 94 -5.29 13.08 -8.80
C LEU A 94 -3.87 13.22 -9.35
N PHE A 95 -2.98 12.26 -9.05
CA PHE A 95 -1.56 12.36 -9.41
C PHE A 95 -1.29 12.03 -10.88
N VAL A 96 -1.99 11.05 -11.47
CA VAL A 96 -1.85 10.73 -12.91
C VAL A 96 -2.34 11.89 -13.79
N THR A 97 -3.34 12.64 -13.34
CA THR A 97 -3.80 13.82 -14.08
C THR A 97 -2.89 15.02 -13.87
N ALA A 98 -2.37 15.24 -12.65
CA ALA A 98 -1.58 16.42 -12.28
C ALA A 98 -0.12 16.36 -12.76
N VAL A 99 0.48 15.17 -12.89
CA VAL A 99 1.92 15.00 -13.19
C VAL A 99 2.11 14.31 -14.54
N THR A 100 3.06 14.82 -15.33
CA THR A 100 3.45 14.19 -16.60
C THR A 100 4.63 13.26 -16.36
N VAL A 101 4.51 12.00 -16.82
CA VAL A 101 5.57 10.99 -16.78
C VAL A 101 5.51 10.21 -18.10
N ASP A 102 6.60 9.54 -18.47
CA ASP A 102 6.60 8.66 -19.65
C ASP A 102 5.46 7.65 -19.59
N PRO A 103 4.55 7.64 -20.57
CA PRO A 103 3.34 6.82 -20.50
C PRO A 103 3.61 5.33 -20.64
N VAL A 104 4.69 4.93 -21.33
CA VAL A 104 5.06 3.51 -21.47
C VAL A 104 5.63 3.00 -20.17
N LEU A 105 6.52 3.77 -19.54
CA LEU A 105 7.05 3.45 -18.22
C LEU A 105 5.91 3.33 -17.20
N LEU A 106 5.00 4.30 -17.14
CA LEU A 106 3.86 4.28 -16.23
C LEU A 106 3.02 3.01 -16.40
N ALA A 107 2.63 2.70 -17.63
CA ALA A 107 1.80 1.52 -17.93
C ALA A 107 2.51 0.21 -17.56
N CYS A 108 3.79 0.06 -17.90
CA CYS A 108 4.56 -1.14 -17.59
C CYS A 108 4.80 -1.30 -16.09
N MET A 109 5.09 -0.21 -15.37
CA MET A 109 5.27 -0.23 -13.91
C MET A 109 3.96 -0.63 -13.21
N VAL A 110 2.83 -0.03 -13.58
CA VAL A 110 1.51 -0.37 -13.03
C VAL A 110 1.13 -1.82 -13.31
N ALA A 111 1.30 -2.28 -14.56
CA ALA A 111 0.99 -3.66 -14.94
C ALA A 111 1.87 -4.67 -14.20
N SER A 112 3.17 -4.40 -14.05
CA SER A 112 4.09 -5.28 -13.33
C SER A 112 3.74 -5.38 -11.84
N ALA A 113 3.41 -4.26 -11.19
CA ALA A 113 2.97 -4.25 -9.80
C ALA A 113 1.68 -5.05 -9.61
N ALA A 114 0.71 -4.88 -10.50
CA ALA A 114 -0.55 -5.64 -10.46
C ALA A 114 -0.32 -7.15 -10.65
N ALA A 115 0.56 -7.56 -11.57
CA ALA A 115 0.93 -8.95 -11.77
C ALA A 115 1.63 -9.54 -10.53
N GLY A 116 2.55 -8.78 -9.92
CA GLY A 116 3.19 -9.14 -8.66
C GLY A 116 2.18 -9.31 -7.53
N ALA A 117 1.25 -8.37 -7.39
CA ALA A 117 0.21 -8.41 -6.37
C ALA A 117 -0.76 -9.59 -6.55
N TRP A 118 -1.12 -9.92 -7.78
CA TRP A 118 -1.96 -11.08 -8.06
C TRP A 118 -1.34 -12.39 -7.58
N LEU A 119 -0.05 -12.59 -7.84
CA LEU A 119 0.70 -13.74 -7.35
C LEU A 119 0.89 -13.68 -5.83
N GLY A 120 1.30 -12.52 -5.31
CA GLY A 120 1.56 -12.31 -3.89
C GLY A 120 0.32 -12.55 -3.03
N ALA A 121 -0.84 -12.03 -3.41
CA ALA A 121 -2.09 -12.22 -2.68
C ALA A 121 -2.51 -13.70 -2.62
N GLY A 122 -2.30 -14.46 -3.70
CA GLY A 122 -2.56 -15.88 -3.73
C GLY A 122 -1.74 -16.67 -2.70
N VAL A 123 -0.51 -16.27 -2.46
CA VAL A 123 0.37 -16.86 -1.44
C VAL A 123 0.03 -16.34 -0.06
N VAL A 124 -0.01 -15.02 0.13
CA VAL A 124 -0.19 -14.36 1.45
C VAL A 124 -1.52 -14.74 2.09
N SER A 125 -2.59 -14.83 1.30
CA SER A 125 -3.92 -15.22 1.80
C SER A 125 -3.98 -16.64 2.36
N ARG A 126 -2.94 -17.45 2.17
CA ARG A 126 -2.82 -18.84 2.69
C ARG A 126 -1.77 -18.99 3.78
N LEU A 127 -0.98 -17.95 4.05
CA LEU A 127 0.09 -18.03 5.04
C LEU A 127 -0.48 -18.23 6.46
N PRO A 128 0.21 -19.01 7.31
CA PRO A 128 -0.13 -19.12 8.71
C PRO A 128 0.19 -17.80 9.44
N ARG A 129 -0.52 -17.55 10.54
CA ARG A 129 -0.39 -16.32 11.35
C ARG A 129 1.07 -15.98 11.68
N ARG A 130 1.86 -16.97 12.08
CA ARG A 130 3.29 -16.79 12.42
C ARG A 130 4.11 -16.24 11.24
N ALA A 131 3.89 -16.77 10.05
CA ALA A 131 4.57 -16.29 8.84
C ALA A 131 4.17 -14.85 8.52
N ILE A 132 2.89 -14.50 8.60
CA ILE A 132 2.40 -13.14 8.41
C ILE A 132 3.06 -12.20 9.44
N GLN A 133 3.10 -12.55 10.71
CA GLN A 133 3.73 -11.74 11.76
C GLN A 133 5.24 -11.52 11.50
N LEU A 134 5.94 -12.57 11.04
CA LEU A 134 7.36 -12.47 10.71
C LEU A 134 7.59 -11.58 9.50
N PHE A 135 6.88 -11.83 8.40
CA PHE A 135 7.02 -11.04 7.16
C PHE A 135 6.64 -9.57 7.40
N MET A 136 5.52 -9.30 8.06
CA MET A 136 5.11 -7.93 8.38
C MET A 136 6.10 -7.24 9.33
N GLY A 137 6.61 -7.95 10.33
CA GLY A 137 7.61 -7.40 11.24
C GLY A 137 8.90 -6.98 10.52
N VAL A 138 9.41 -7.83 9.62
CA VAL A 138 10.57 -7.50 8.78
C VAL A 138 10.24 -6.36 7.81
N ALA A 139 9.06 -6.40 7.18
CA ALA A 139 8.58 -5.37 6.29
C ALA A 139 8.54 -3.97 6.93
N LEU A 140 8.02 -3.91 8.16
CA LEU A 140 7.95 -2.66 8.92
C LEU A 140 9.34 -2.13 9.29
N LEU A 141 10.32 -3.00 9.60
CA LEU A 141 11.71 -2.58 9.82
C LEU A 141 12.33 -2.01 8.55
N ILE A 142 12.09 -2.65 7.40
CA ILE A 142 12.54 -2.14 6.10
C ILE A 142 11.92 -0.77 5.83
N ALA A 143 10.62 -0.60 6.03
CA ALA A 143 9.94 0.68 5.85
C ALA A 143 10.50 1.77 6.77
N ALA A 144 10.69 1.47 8.06
CA ALA A 144 11.30 2.39 9.03
C ALA A 144 12.73 2.78 8.61
N SER A 145 13.51 1.84 8.08
CA SER A 145 14.86 2.11 7.56
C SER A 145 14.83 3.05 6.35
N PHE A 146 13.91 2.84 5.40
CA PHE A 146 13.76 3.76 4.26
C PHE A 146 13.34 5.17 4.70
N PHE A 147 12.44 5.29 5.67
CA PHE A 147 12.06 6.61 6.21
C PHE A 147 13.24 7.29 6.91
N ALA A 148 14.03 6.55 7.68
CA ALA A 148 15.24 7.06 8.32
C ALA A 148 16.28 7.51 7.29
N MET A 149 16.57 6.68 6.28
CA MET A 149 17.49 7.03 5.20
C MET A 149 17.03 8.28 4.42
N THR A 150 15.72 8.43 4.20
CA THR A 150 15.15 9.61 3.57
C THR A 150 15.35 10.86 4.43
N ASN A 151 15.09 10.77 5.74
CA ASN A 151 15.25 11.89 6.66
C ASN A 151 16.71 12.26 6.92
N LEU A 152 17.62 11.29 6.84
CA LEU A 152 19.06 11.51 6.98
C LEU A 152 19.72 11.91 5.66
N GLU A 153 18.93 12.11 4.60
CA GLU A 153 19.41 12.49 3.25
C GLU A 153 20.47 11.52 2.67
N VAL A 154 20.45 10.25 3.13
CA VAL A 154 21.34 9.20 2.62
C VAL A 154 20.93 8.73 1.23
N LEU A 155 19.62 8.79 0.94
CA LEU A 155 19.11 8.46 -0.39
C LEU A 155 19.36 9.63 -1.36
N PRO A 156 19.69 9.32 -2.62
CA PRO A 156 19.89 10.37 -3.61
C PRO A 156 18.61 11.19 -3.79
N ALA A 157 18.79 12.49 -3.96
CA ALA A 157 17.67 13.42 -4.19
C ALA A 157 16.89 13.12 -5.50
N GLY A 158 17.38 12.19 -6.31
CA GLY A 158 16.87 11.89 -7.63
C GLY A 158 17.54 12.71 -8.71
N GLY A 159 17.10 12.53 -9.96
CA GLY A 159 17.60 13.25 -11.13
C GLY A 159 16.54 14.17 -11.72
N THR A 160 16.65 14.41 -13.02
CA THR A 160 15.73 15.27 -13.79
C THR A 160 14.88 14.48 -14.79
N ALA A 161 15.11 13.17 -14.93
CA ALA A 161 14.43 12.35 -15.91
C ALA A 161 12.95 12.14 -15.56
N MET A 162 12.09 12.24 -16.57
CA MET A 162 10.65 11.98 -16.45
C MET A 162 10.25 10.62 -17.02
N GLY A 163 11.26 9.79 -17.40
CA GLY A 163 11.11 8.45 -17.94
C GLY A 163 12.43 7.70 -17.86
N LEU A 164 12.40 6.39 -18.13
CA LEU A 164 13.56 5.51 -18.13
C LEU A 164 13.65 4.76 -19.46
N ALA A 165 14.86 4.39 -19.86
CA ALA A 165 15.13 3.60 -21.06
C ALA A 165 16.19 2.53 -20.80
N GLY A 166 16.29 1.55 -21.70
CA GLY A 166 17.29 0.49 -21.65
C GLY A 166 17.21 -0.35 -20.38
N TRP A 167 18.35 -0.71 -19.81
CA TRP A 167 18.42 -1.57 -18.64
C TRP A 167 17.74 -0.97 -17.39
N ARG A 168 17.74 0.38 -17.24
CA ARG A 168 17.06 1.07 -16.12
C ARG A 168 15.56 0.86 -16.16
N PHE A 169 14.96 0.89 -17.35
CA PHE A 169 13.55 0.57 -17.54
C PHE A 169 13.25 -0.88 -17.12
N GLY A 170 14.04 -1.85 -17.62
CA GLY A 170 13.87 -3.26 -17.28
C GLY A 170 14.00 -3.51 -15.77
N LEU A 171 15.01 -2.90 -15.13
CA LEU A 171 15.20 -3.02 -13.69
C LEU A 171 14.03 -2.41 -12.90
N ALA A 172 13.57 -1.21 -13.27
CA ALA A 172 12.44 -0.57 -12.62
C ALA A 172 11.18 -1.46 -12.66
N VAL A 173 10.83 -1.97 -13.84
CA VAL A 173 9.65 -2.84 -14.03
C VAL A 173 9.78 -4.14 -13.24
N SER A 174 10.97 -4.78 -13.25
CA SER A 174 11.21 -6.04 -12.52
C SER A 174 11.13 -5.86 -11.00
N VAL A 175 11.73 -4.79 -10.47
CA VAL A 175 11.66 -4.50 -9.04
C VAL A 175 10.25 -4.13 -8.63
N ASN A 176 9.51 -3.36 -9.45
CA ASN A 176 8.13 -3.00 -9.14
C ASN A 176 7.18 -4.23 -9.11
N PHE A 177 7.45 -5.26 -9.92
CA PHE A 177 6.77 -6.55 -9.81
C PHE A 177 6.97 -7.17 -8.42
N VAL A 178 8.21 -7.18 -7.93
CA VAL A 178 8.51 -7.71 -6.59
C VAL A 178 7.85 -6.87 -5.50
N LEU A 179 7.89 -5.54 -5.63
CA LEU A 179 7.24 -4.62 -4.69
C LEU A 179 5.73 -4.83 -4.65
N GLY A 180 5.08 -5.06 -5.81
CA GLY A 180 3.66 -5.41 -5.86
C GLY A 180 3.33 -6.70 -5.12
N ALA A 181 4.16 -7.73 -5.24
CA ALA A 181 3.99 -8.98 -4.48
C ALA A 181 4.19 -8.76 -2.97
N LEU A 182 5.19 -7.97 -2.58
CA LEU A 182 5.50 -7.65 -1.18
C LEU A 182 4.42 -6.78 -0.53
N MET A 183 3.74 -5.93 -1.29
CA MET A 183 2.65 -5.12 -0.76
C MET A 183 1.50 -5.97 -0.20
N CYS A 184 1.28 -7.17 -0.75
CA CYS A 184 0.29 -8.10 -0.22
C CYS A 184 0.60 -8.58 1.21
N VAL A 185 1.86 -8.50 1.65
CA VAL A 185 2.27 -8.83 3.03
C VAL A 185 2.19 -7.62 3.97
N GLY A 186 1.89 -6.42 3.43
CA GLY A 186 1.83 -5.18 4.20
C GLY A 186 3.07 -4.30 4.09
N ILE A 187 3.97 -4.58 3.12
CA ILE A 187 5.06 -3.67 2.76
C ILE A 187 4.48 -2.61 1.83
N GLY A 188 4.39 -1.37 2.31
CA GLY A 188 3.97 -0.26 1.46
C GLY A 188 4.92 -0.09 0.26
N ASN A 189 4.35 0.09 -0.92
CA ASN A 189 5.09 0.29 -2.16
C ASN A 189 5.84 1.65 -2.22
N TYR A 190 5.44 2.60 -1.39
CA TYR A 190 5.80 4.01 -1.50
C TYR A 190 7.30 4.27 -1.39
N ALA A 191 7.88 4.06 -0.22
CA ALA A 191 9.28 4.39 0.05
C ALA A 191 10.28 3.58 -0.82
N PRO A 192 10.09 2.27 -1.04
CA PRO A 192 10.95 1.51 -1.93
C PRO A 192 10.88 1.96 -3.39
N SER A 193 9.69 2.29 -3.90
CA SER A 193 9.55 2.78 -5.29
C SER A 193 10.15 4.17 -5.46
N MET A 194 9.95 5.07 -4.50
CA MET A 194 10.58 6.40 -4.52
C MET A 194 12.10 6.27 -4.55
N ALA A 195 12.67 5.45 -3.67
CA ALA A 195 14.11 5.22 -3.62
C ALA A 195 14.65 4.61 -4.92
N LEU A 196 13.96 3.59 -5.46
CA LEU A 196 14.33 2.96 -6.72
C LEU A 196 14.38 3.97 -7.86
N LEU A 197 13.32 4.75 -8.05
CA LEU A 197 13.21 5.69 -9.15
C LEU A 197 14.22 6.85 -9.01
N ALA A 198 14.47 7.31 -7.77
CA ALA A 198 15.51 8.30 -7.49
C ALA A 198 16.92 7.77 -7.81
N LEU A 199 17.25 6.53 -7.42
CA LEU A 199 18.52 5.85 -7.75
C LEU A 199 18.70 5.67 -9.25
N LEU A 200 17.61 5.46 -10.00
CA LEU A 200 17.65 5.36 -11.47
C LEU A 200 17.72 6.72 -12.17
N GLY A 201 17.74 7.83 -11.42
CA GLY A 201 17.90 9.19 -11.92
C GLY A 201 16.61 9.88 -12.35
N MET A 202 15.45 9.40 -11.90
CA MET A 202 14.18 10.07 -12.16
C MET A 202 13.97 11.27 -11.23
N HIS A 203 13.21 12.24 -11.74
CA HIS A 203 12.74 13.35 -10.92
C HIS A 203 11.75 12.86 -9.86
N PRO A 204 11.88 13.26 -8.59
CA PRO A 204 11.03 12.76 -7.51
C PRO A 204 9.52 12.90 -7.78
N ILE A 205 9.11 14.00 -8.44
CA ILE A 205 7.69 14.23 -8.77
C ILE A 205 7.14 13.17 -9.76
N ALA A 206 7.99 12.61 -10.62
CA ALA A 206 7.60 11.57 -11.57
C ALA A 206 7.31 10.22 -10.91
N ALA A 207 7.80 10.01 -9.69
CA ALA A 207 7.52 8.81 -8.93
C ALA A 207 6.05 8.74 -8.45
N TYR A 208 5.42 9.88 -8.15
CA TYR A 208 4.04 9.90 -7.63
C TYR A 208 3.02 9.21 -8.54
N PRO A 209 2.86 9.56 -9.84
CA PRO A 209 1.90 8.85 -10.70
C PRO A 209 2.21 7.37 -10.87
N ILE A 210 3.50 6.96 -10.78
CA ILE A 210 3.90 5.56 -10.87
C ILE A 210 3.48 4.81 -9.61
N MET A 211 3.77 5.34 -8.42
CA MET A 211 3.45 4.72 -7.14
C MET A 211 1.93 4.67 -6.94
N MET A 212 1.25 5.82 -7.05
CA MET A 212 -0.20 5.89 -6.89
C MET A 212 -0.93 5.07 -7.96
N GLY A 213 -0.47 5.14 -9.22
CA GLY A 213 -1.03 4.34 -10.30
C GLY A 213 -0.84 2.84 -10.08
N SER A 214 0.30 2.43 -9.54
CA SER A 214 0.53 1.03 -9.15
C SER A 214 -0.45 0.63 -8.05
N ASP A 215 -0.59 1.41 -6.98
CA ASP A 215 -1.45 1.10 -5.84
C ASP A 215 -2.93 1.04 -6.22
N GLY A 216 -3.40 1.97 -7.05
CA GLY A 216 -4.79 2.02 -7.51
C GLY A 216 -5.23 0.80 -8.35
N ILE A 217 -4.28 0.09 -8.96
CA ILE A 217 -4.57 -1.14 -9.72
C ILE A 217 -4.21 -2.40 -8.91
N LEU A 218 -3.07 -2.41 -8.22
CA LEU A 218 -2.63 -3.61 -7.51
C LEU A 218 -3.49 -3.93 -6.29
N GLN A 219 -3.99 -2.93 -5.54
CA GLN A 219 -4.81 -3.17 -4.35
C GLN A 219 -6.12 -3.89 -4.65
N PRO A 220 -6.93 -3.45 -5.64
CA PRO A 220 -8.12 -4.21 -6.01
C PRO A 220 -7.78 -5.62 -6.54
N VAL A 221 -6.67 -5.79 -7.28
CA VAL A 221 -6.22 -7.10 -7.77
C VAL A 221 -5.81 -8.00 -6.60
N ALA A 222 -5.03 -7.51 -5.65
CA ALA A 222 -4.65 -8.22 -4.44
C ALA A 222 -5.87 -8.63 -3.60
N SER A 223 -6.85 -7.74 -3.50
CA SER A 223 -8.07 -7.96 -2.72
C SER A 223 -8.87 -9.18 -3.18
N LEU A 224 -8.77 -9.57 -4.46
CA LEU A 224 -9.45 -10.78 -4.96
C LEU A 224 -9.02 -12.05 -4.22
N GLY A 225 -7.73 -12.16 -3.85
CA GLY A 225 -7.22 -13.26 -3.04
C GLY A 225 -7.81 -13.27 -1.63
N PHE A 226 -7.91 -12.09 -1.02
CA PHE A 226 -8.47 -11.92 0.33
C PHE A 226 -9.99 -12.09 0.35
N PHE A 227 -10.70 -11.68 -0.69
CA PHE A 227 -12.13 -11.92 -0.83
C PHE A 227 -12.46 -13.42 -0.93
N LYS A 228 -11.66 -14.19 -1.68
CA LYS A 228 -11.83 -15.65 -1.79
C LYS A 228 -11.59 -16.36 -0.46
N SER A 229 -10.58 -15.96 0.28
CA SER A 229 -10.19 -16.58 1.55
C SER A 229 -10.98 -16.06 2.76
N GLY A 230 -11.69 -14.94 2.64
CA GLY A 230 -12.34 -14.23 3.76
C GLY A 230 -11.35 -13.62 4.76
N ARG A 231 -10.05 -13.54 4.42
CA ARG A 231 -9.00 -13.06 5.33
C ARG A 231 -8.83 -11.55 5.30
N PHE A 232 -9.86 -10.83 5.69
CA PHE A 232 -9.83 -9.39 5.96
C PHE A 232 -10.91 -9.04 6.99
N ALA A 233 -10.72 -7.95 7.73
CA ALA A 233 -11.67 -7.46 8.70
C ALA A 233 -12.58 -6.41 8.05
N HIS A 234 -13.87 -6.72 7.92
CA HIS A 234 -14.84 -5.91 7.17
C HIS A 234 -15.05 -4.52 7.79
N GLY A 235 -15.31 -4.46 9.09
CA GLY A 235 -15.51 -3.19 9.81
C GLY A 235 -14.30 -2.25 9.71
N PRO A 236 -13.10 -2.70 10.10
CA PRO A 236 -11.88 -1.93 9.91
C PRO A 236 -11.63 -1.49 8.46
N SER A 237 -11.84 -2.37 7.46
CA SER A 237 -11.70 -1.98 6.04
C SER A 237 -12.66 -0.86 5.65
N LEU A 238 -13.93 -0.93 6.07
CA LEU A 238 -14.90 0.16 5.86
C LEU A 238 -14.46 1.46 6.54
N GLY A 239 -13.92 1.36 7.76
CA GLY A 239 -13.41 2.52 8.49
C GLY A 239 -12.25 3.20 7.77
N LEU A 240 -11.27 2.40 7.31
CA LEU A 240 -10.14 2.89 6.50
C LEU A 240 -10.66 3.57 5.21
N THR A 241 -11.59 2.95 4.50
CA THR A 241 -12.19 3.52 3.28
C THR A 241 -12.85 4.88 3.54
N ILE A 242 -13.67 4.99 4.57
CA ILE A 242 -14.40 6.24 4.88
C ILE A 242 -13.43 7.33 5.33
N GLY A 243 -12.56 7.00 6.28
CA GLY A 243 -11.56 7.94 6.80
C GLY A 243 -10.54 8.33 5.74
N GLY A 244 -10.07 7.34 4.97
CA GLY A 244 -9.03 7.52 3.97
C GLY A 244 -9.41 8.49 2.85
N VAL A 245 -10.60 8.34 2.29
CA VAL A 245 -11.10 9.30 1.27
C VAL A 245 -11.10 10.74 1.80
N VAL A 246 -11.54 10.95 3.03
CA VAL A 246 -11.53 12.28 3.65
C VAL A 246 -10.10 12.76 3.88
N GLY A 247 -9.22 11.88 4.36
CA GLY A 247 -7.81 12.18 4.58
C GLY A 247 -7.11 12.63 3.30
N CYS A 248 -7.29 11.87 2.22
CA CYS A 248 -6.73 12.17 0.90
C CYS A 248 -7.19 13.53 0.35
N VAL A 249 -8.52 13.78 0.38
CA VAL A 249 -9.08 15.03 -0.13
C VAL A 249 -8.53 16.26 0.60
N ILE A 250 -8.34 16.14 1.91
CA ILE A 250 -7.79 17.23 2.73
C ILE A 250 -6.28 17.38 2.53
N ALA A 251 -5.55 16.26 2.39
CA ALA A 251 -4.10 16.28 2.24
C ALA A 251 -3.64 16.78 0.85
N PHE A 252 -4.35 16.43 -0.22
CA PHE A 252 -3.92 16.70 -1.59
C PHE A 252 -3.55 18.16 -1.87
N PRO A 253 -4.36 19.17 -1.52
CA PRO A 253 -3.98 20.56 -1.70
C PRO A 253 -2.78 20.98 -0.84
N LEU A 254 -2.51 20.28 0.25
CA LEU A 254 -1.43 20.58 1.20
C LEU A 254 -0.08 19.97 0.78
N VAL A 255 -0.05 19.07 -0.21
CA VAL A 255 1.19 18.38 -0.66
C VAL A 255 2.31 19.37 -0.97
N ARG A 256 1.98 20.53 -1.56
CA ARG A 256 2.98 21.55 -1.92
C ARG A 256 3.44 22.42 -0.75
N THR A 257 2.62 22.55 0.30
CA THR A 257 2.85 23.50 1.40
C THR A 257 3.44 22.85 2.64
N VAL A 258 3.17 21.55 2.87
CA VAL A 258 3.54 20.83 4.09
C VAL A 258 4.94 20.17 3.99
N ALA A 259 5.62 20.27 2.85
CA ALA A 259 6.93 19.64 2.63
C ALA A 259 7.96 19.90 3.77
N ALA A 260 7.97 21.10 4.36
CA ALA A 260 8.86 21.45 5.46
C ALA A 260 8.56 20.73 6.78
N HIS A 261 7.30 20.30 7.01
CA HIS A 261 6.87 19.64 8.24
C HIS A 261 6.90 18.12 8.16
N ILE A 262 7.01 17.55 6.96
CA ILE A 262 7.07 16.10 6.72
C ILE A 262 8.25 15.44 7.45
N TYR A 263 9.36 16.15 7.64
CA TYR A 263 10.55 15.67 8.35
C TYR A 263 10.22 15.14 9.75
N TRP A 264 9.53 15.95 10.57
CA TRP A 264 9.17 15.55 11.94
C TRP A 264 8.09 14.46 11.97
N MET A 265 7.15 14.51 11.02
CA MET A 265 6.12 13.48 10.88
C MET A 265 6.75 12.11 10.55
N ARG A 266 7.76 12.06 9.68
CA ARG A 266 8.49 10.83 9.38
C ARG A 266 9.21 10.27 10.61
N TRP A 267 9.84 11.11 11.44
CA TRP A 267 10.47 10.64 12.68
C TRP A 267 9.45 10.01 13.64
N LEU A 268 8.29 10.61 13.81
CA LEU A 268 7.20 10.04 14.59
C LEU A 268 6.79 8.68 14.03
N VAL A 269 6.59 8.59 12.71
CA VAL A 269 6.21 7.34 12.04
C VAL A 269 7.29 6.27 12.19
N ILE A 270 8.59 6.62 12.11
CA ILE A 270 9.70 5.69 12.33
C ILE A 270 9.60 5.04 13.72
N VAL A 271 9.40 5.83 14.77
CA VAL A 271 9.27 5.32 16.14
C VAL A 271 8.08 4.37 16.27
N VAL A 272 6.91 4.79 15.79
CA VAL A 272 5.66 4.04 15.87
C VAL A 272 5.73 2.73 15.07
N VAL A 273 6.28 2.78 13.86
CA VAL A 273 6.44 1.61 12.97
C VAL A 273 7.50 0.65 13.51
N THR A 274 8.60 1.15 14.07
CA THR A 274 9.63 0.30 14.70
C THR A 274 9.07 -0.44 15.90
N TYR A 275 8.28 0.22 16.76
CA TYR A 275 7.58 -0.44 17.85
C TYR A 275 6.66 -1.56 17.33
N ALA A 276 5.85 -1.30 16.31
CA ALA A 276 4.96 -2.29 15.72
C ALA A 276 5.73 -3.48 15.13
N ALA A 277 6.86 -3.22 14.46
CA ALA A 277 7.74 -4.25 13.93
C ALA A 277 8.25 -5.19 15.04
N VAL A 278 8.77 -4.62 16.11
CA VAL A 278 9.24 -5.39 17.29
C VAL A 278 8.08 -6.17 17.91
N SER A 279 6.90 -5.57 18.03
CA SER A 279 5.70 -6.24 18.55
C SER A 279 5.27 -7.43 17.67
N MET A 280 5.28 -7.26 16.34
CA MET A 280 4.99 -8.35 15.38
C MET A 280 6.00 -9.49 15.52
N LEU A 281 7.30 -9.18 15.53
CA LEU A 281 8.37 -10.18 15.66
C LEU A 281 8.32 -10.92 16.98
N ARG A 282 8.01 -10.24 18.10
CA ARG A 282 7.78 -10.87 19.40
C ARG A 282 6.56 -11.79 19.35
N SER A 283 5.46 -11.34 18.77
CA SER A 283 4.24 -12.17 18.60
C SER A 283 4.53 -13.42 17.78
N ALA A 284 5.37 -13.33 16.72
CA ALA A 284 5.76 -14.48 15.92
C ALA A 284 6.58 -15.54 16.70
N ARG A 285 7.36 -15.11 17.70
CA ARG A 285 8.12 -16.04 18.59
C ARG A 285 7.21 -16.81 19.53
N HIS A 286 6.11 -16.20 19.98
CA HIS A 286 5.16 -16.81 20.93
C HIS A 286 4.00 -17.53 20.24
N SER A 287 3.80 -17.34 18.93
CA SER A 287 2.80 -18.08 18.17
C SER A 287 3.25 -19.52 17.96
N GLN A 288 2.56 -20.47 18.59
CA GLN A 288 2.77 -21.89 18.34
C GLN A 288 2.50 -22.23 16.85
N PRO A 289 3.23 -23.19 16.27
CA PRO A 289 2.90 -23.69 14.94
C PRO A 289 1.47 -24.23 14.98
N GLN A 290 0.52 -23.59 14.32
CA GLN A 290 -0.76 -24.23 14.06
C GLN A 290 -0.47 -25.47 13.22
N ALA A 291 -0.80 -26.65 13.74
CA ALA A 291 -0.81 -27.86 12.95
C ALA A 291 -1.62 -27.60 11.68
N ALA A 292 -1.06 -27.94 10.55
CA ALA A 292 -1.75 -27.85 9.27
C ALA A 292 -3.09 -28.56 9.42
N VAL A 293 -4.18 -27.80 9.32
CA VAL A 293 -5.52 -28.39 9.20
C VAL A 293 -5.48 -29.14 7.88
N ALA A 294 -5.38 -30.47 7.97
CA ALA A 294 -5.57 -31.35 6.81
C ALA A 294 -6.98 -31.01 6.27
N VAL A 295 -7.01 -30.52 5.06
CA VAL A 295 -8.27 -30.37 4.32
C VAL A 295 -8.48 -31.73 3.69
N ASP A 296 -9.35 -32.52 4.33
CA ASP A 296 -9.98 -33.68 3.71
C ASP A 296 -10.94 -33.25 2.62
#